data_db5d535f06d4bfb3828cb2bed16d6f5a
#
_entry.id   db5d535f06d4bfb3828cb2bed16d6f5a
#
_cell.length_a   1.000
_cell.length_b   1.000
_cell.length_c   1.000
_cell.angle_alpha   90.00
_cell.angle_beta   90.00
_cell.angle_gamma   90.00
#
_symmetry.space_group_name_H-M   'P 1'
#
loop_
_entity.id
_entity.type
_entity.pdbx_description
1 polymer ?
#
loop_
_entity_poly.entity_id
_entity_poly.type
_entity_poly.pdbx_seq_one_letter_code
_entity_poly.pdbx_strand_id
1 'polypeptide(L)'
;MLLLLIAAVVRDSTAFGVSSTRSATTGIVRRKISDEILTRRRRLRPVGESLSLSTTALACQLLGMNCATPTDFSFSFSGFCRRGGETDIHSHGWGLAIHQDNGLRQFHDVQAAAESPMAEFLSSYPIRTLNMMGHIRYATVGNVDLSNVHPFSRELWGLQWCFCHNGEVPLFSDGATITNDEGKKKLKRLTCLGTGDDEDENRCCQEEEYYHPVGSTDSEATFCAILNALRVRFKTLPSLPVLYDSLQQLCDEVVSHDRDLTIMNFLLSCGPHTLWAYSWPGSRPGSKVWNGLYYTIRQYPFSTCHLTDMDLSVDFSTKTQPEDCVSVIATAPLTDDEQWCEFQRGELLVFDQGRPQSSIADLFRVELNGHGLNSKVLDPPMLEDDMRKYNFEPQEFIMGEGI
;
A
#
# COMPACT_ATOMS: atom_id res chain seq x y z
N MET A 1 -4.88 47.48 11.64
CA MET A 1 -3.67 47.96 12.34
C MET A 1 -2.93 46.72 12.79
N LEU A 2 -1.86 46.25 12.23
CA LEU A 2 -0.64 46.85 11.69
C LEU A 2 -0.08 45.92 10.58
N LEU A 3 0.18 46.49 9.41
CA LEU A 3 1.05 45.96 8.36
C LEU A 3 2.51 46.05 8.79
N LEU A 4 3.35 45.10 8.36
CA LEU A 4 4.74 45.40 8.02
C LEU A 4 5.29 44.37 7.01
N LEU A 5 5.62 44.90 5.85
CA LEU A 5 6.51 44.44 4.78
C LEU A 5 7.93 44.20 5.27
N ILE A 6 8.68 43.34 4.56
CA ILE A 6 10.11 43.51 4.16
C ILE A 6 10.37 42.38 3.13
N ALA A 7 10.49 42.63 1.85
CA ALA A 7 11.58 43.17 1.02
C ALA A 7 12.64 42.11 0.63
N ALA A 8 12.69 41.90 -0.68
CA ALA A 8 13.62 41.06 -1.45
C ALA A 8 15.07 41.57 -1.40
N VAL A 9 16.04 40.66 -1.55
CA VAL A 9 17.37 40.96 -2.06
C VAL A 9 17.79 39.96 -3.10
N VAL A 10 17.81 40.44 -4.34
CA VAL A 10 18.48 39.82 -5.48
C VAL A 10 19.98 40.14 -5.37
N ARG A 11 20.83 39.17 -5.67
CA ARG A 11 22.21 39.46 -6.16
C ARG A 11 22.63 38.45 -7.21
N ASP A 12 22.73 38.96 -8.41
CA ASP A 12 23.54 38.47 -9.52
C ASP A 12 25.03 38.42 -9.17
N SER A 13 25.74 37.46 -9.72
CA SER A 13 27.08 37.73 -10.30
C SER A 13 27.55 36.57 -11.20
N THR A 14 27.90 36.99 -12.37
CA THR A 14 28.38 36.40 -13.60
C THR A 14 29.74 35.70 -13.52
N ALA A 15 29.83 34.61 -14.30
CA ALA A 15 30.88 34.17 -15.22
C ALA A 15 32.36 34.15 -14.79
N PHE A 16 33.00 33.01 -15.03
CA PHE A 16 34.18 32.90 -15.92
C PHE A 16 34.45 31.37 -16.21
N GLY A 17 34.55 31.06 -17.48
CA GLY A 17 35.01 29.78 -18.02
C GLY A 17 36.54 29.65 -17.99
N VAL A 18 37.04 28.45 -18.15
CA VAL A 18 38.15 28.05 -19.07
C VAL A 18 38.30 26.54 -19.11
N SER A 19 38.46 26.04 -20.30
CA SER A 19 38.75 24.70 -20.80
C SER A 19 40.04 24.08 -20.26
N SER A 20 40.12 22.75 -20.14
CA SER A 20 41.19 21.96 -20.78
C SER A 20 41.10 20.46 -20.44
N THR A 21 40.99 19.68 -21.44
CA THR A 21 41.37 18.28 -21.73
C THR A 21 42.39 17.61 -20.78
N ARG A 22 42.10 16.36 -20.35
CA ARG A 22 42.93 15.19 -20.71
C ARG A 22 42.32 13.86 -20.18
N SER A 23 42.33 12.91 -21.08
CA SER A 23 42.11 11.48 -20.98
C SER A 23 42.91 10.80 -19.88
N ALA A 24 42.26 9.89 -19.12
CA ALA A 24 42.92 8.74 -18.53
C ALA A 24 41.91 7.58 -18.43
N THR A 25 42.17 6.57 -19.24
CA THR A 25 41.51 5.27 -19.28
C THR A 25 41.86 4.52 -17.99
N THR A 26 40.88 4.22 -17.16
CA THR A 26 41.01 3.18 -16.15
C THR A 26 39.80 2.26 -16.23
N GLY A 27 40.09 1.01 -16.56
CA GLY A 27 39.10 -0.03 -16.73
C GLY A 27 38.39 -0.37 -15.44
N ILE A 28 37.10 -0.08 -15.38
CA ILE A 28 36.22 -0.56 -14.33
C ILE A 28 35.71 -1.94 -14.77
N VAL A 29 36.15 -2.95 -14.03
CA VAL A 29 35.57 -4.29 -14.11
C VAL A 29 34.12 -4.20 -13.62
N ARG A 30 33.20 -4.03 -14.57
CA ARG A 30 31.77 -4.22 -14.33
C ARG A 30 31.57 -5.69 -13.93
N ARG A 31 31.35 -5.95 -12.63
CA ARG A 31 30.67 -7.17 -12.24
C ARG A 31 29.26 -7.09 -12.80
N LYS A 32 28.96 -7.98 -13.75
CA LYS A 32 27.61 -8.27 -14.19
C LYS A 32 26.80 -8.73 -12.97
N ILE A 33 26.09 -7.81 -12.34
CA ILE A 33 24.87 -8.14 -11.63
C ILE A 33 23.90 -8.47 -12.77
N SER A 34 23.46 -9.71 -12.77
CA SER A 34 22.72 -10.30 -13.88
C SER A 34 21.55 -9.40 -14.30
N ASP A 35 21.57 -9.01 -15.58
CA ASP A 35 20.50 -8.32 -16.32
C ASP A 35 19.14 -9.09 -16.33
N GLU A 36 19.03 -10.17 -15.56
CA GLU A 36 17.81 -10.98 -15.46
C GLU A 36 16.68 -10.30 -14.68
N ILE A 37 16.96 -9.30 -13.85
CA ILE A 37 15.93 -8.60 -13.05
C ILE A 37 15.31 -7.43 -13.85
N LEU A 38 16.00 -6.90 -14.86
CA LEU A 38 15.55 -5.72 -15.61
C LEU A 38 14.75 -6.04 -16.89
N THR A 39 14.56 -7.31 -17.27
CA THR A 39 13.86 -7.69 -18.50
C THR A 39 12.54 -8.44 -18.30
N ARG A 40 11.99 -8.52 -17.08
CA ARG A 40 10.59 -8.92 -16.96
C ARG A 40 9.70 -7.78 -17.47
N ARG A 41 9.47 -7.75 -18.79
CA ARG A 41 8.44 -6.90 -19.41
C ARG A 41 7.13 -7.13 -18.68
N ARG A 42 6.68 -6.12 -17.90
CA ARG A 42 5.29 -6.08 -17.39
C ARG A 42 4.38 -6.28 -18.61
N ARG A 43 3.53 -7.29 -18.55
CA ARG A 43 2.54 -7.50 -19.62
C ARG A 43 1.51 -6.39 -19.49
N LEU A 44 1.61 -5.40 -20.36
CA LEU A 44 0.56 -4.43 -20.59
C LEU A 44 -0.55 -5.17 -21.35
N ARG A 45 -1.71 -5.33 -20.80
CA ARG A 45 -2.88 -5.76 -21.58
C ARG A 45 -3.44 -4.54 -22.30
N PRO A 46 -3.58 -4.57 -23.62
CA PRO A 46 -4.31 -3.50 -24.30
C PRO A 46 -5.78 -3.55 -23.86
N VAL A 47 -6.28 -2.38 -23.43
CA VAL A 47 -7.71 -2.15 -23.22
C VAL A 47 -8.38 -2.27 -24.59
N GLY A 48 -9.01 -3.39 -24.89
CA GLY A 48 -9.61 -3.61 -26.21
C GLY A 48 -10.44 -4.89 -26.33
N GLU A 49 -10.40 -5.79 -25.34
CA GLU A 49 -11.40 -6.85 -25.27
C GLU A 49 -12.55 -6.35 -24.41
N SER A 50 -13.70 -6.14 -25.03
CA SER A 50 -14.94 -5.85 -24.34
C SER A 50 -15.17 -6.95 -23.28
N LEU A 51 -14.93 -6.60 -22.01
CA LEU A 51 -15.39 -7.41 -20.88
C LEU A 51 -16.90 -7.45 -20.98
N SER A 52 -17.43 -8.57 -21.47
CA SER A 52 -18.87 -8.81 -21.42
C SER A 52 -19.28 -8.72 -19.95
N LEU A 53 -20.12 -7.74 -19.65
CA LEU A 53 -20.88 -7.61 -18.41
C LEU A 53 -21.63 -8.93 -18.16
N SER A 54 -21.09 -9.82 -17.38
CA SER A 54 -21.83 -10.81 -16.58
C SER A 54 -20.91 -11.90 -16.01
N THR A 55 -20.19 -11.61 -14.97
CA THR A 55 -19.91 -12.58 -13.90
C THR A 55 -19.62 -11.77 -12.64
N THR A 56 -20.65 -11.59 -11.84
CA THR A 56 -20.59 -10.96 -10.51
C THR A 56 -19.41 -11.52 -9.71
N ALA A 57 -18.47 -10.65 -9.40
CA ALA A 57 -17.31 -10.99 -8.59
C ALA A 57 -17.77 -11.35 -7.16
N LEU A 58 -17.62 -12.58 -6.73
CA LEU A 58 -17.87 -13.00 -5.34
C LEU A 58 -16.68 -12.63 -4.43
N ALA A 59 -16.19 -11.40 -4.51
CA ALA A 59 -15.03 -10.95 -3.75
C ALA A 59 -15.13 -9.47 -3.42
N CYS A 60 -14.71 -9.07 -2.23
CA CYS A 60 -14.67 -7.67 -1.79
C CYS A 60 -13.97 -6.76 -2.80
N GLN A 61 -14.27 -5.44 -2.75
CA GLN A 61 -13.59 -4.45 -3.58
C GLN A 61 -12.62 -3.62 -2.73
N LEU A 62 -11.44 -3.33 -3.27
CA LEU A 62 -10.42 -2.47 -2.67
C LEU A 62 -10.18 -1.24 -3.53
N LEU A 63 -9.95 -0.12 -2.87
CA LEU A 63 -9.48 1.13 -3.45
C LEU A 63 -8.35 1.67 -2.60
N GLY A 64 -7.21 1.99 -3.19
CA GLY A 64 -6.10 2.71 -2.57
C GLY A 64 -5.71 3.92 -3.40
N MET A 65 -5.26 4.98 -2.74
CA MET A 65 -4.70 6.14 -3.39
C MET A 65 -3.51 6.66 -2.59
N ASN A 66 -2.38 6.85 -3.27
CA ASN A 66 -1.18 7.49 -2.74
C ASN A 66 -0.77 8.64 -3.65
N CYS A 67 -0.41 9.78 -3.08
CA CYS A 67 -0.24 11.02 -3.81
C CYS A 67 1.06 11.74 -3.43
N ALA A 68 1.68 12.42 -4.39
CA ALA A 68 2.83 13.29 -4.16
C ALA A 68 2.42 14.60 -3.45
N THR A 69 1.24 15.09 -3.76
CA THR A 69 0.63 16.28 -3.16
C THR A 69 -0.76 15.95 -2.60
N PRO A 70 -1.25 16.66 -1.57
CA PRO A 70 -2.58 16.42 -1.05
C PRO A 70 -3.65 16.51 -2.15
N THR A 71 -4.30 15.40 -2.45
CA THR A 71 -5.22 15.25 -3.59
C THR A 71 -6.61 14.88 -3.12
N ASP A 72 -7.61 15.39 -3.82
CA ASP A 72 -9.04 15.04 -3.64
C ASP A 72 -9.29 13.63 -4.21
N PHE A 73 -9.92 12.78 -3.41
CA PHE A 73 -10.21 11.39 -3.79
C PHE A 73 -11.64 11.19 -4.32
N SER A 74 -12.49 12.22 -4.28
CA SER A 74 -13.93 12.10 -4.52
C SER A 74 -14.28 11.49 -5.88
N PHE A 75 -13.53 11.80 -6.93
CA PHE A 75 -13.71 11.20 -8.25
C PHE A 75 -13.61 9.68 -8.22
N SER A 76 -12.47 9.16 -7.75
CA SER A 76 -12.24 7.69 -7.68
C SER A 76 -13.19 7.01 -6.70
N PHE A 77 -13.48 7.66 -5.56
CA PHE A 77 -14.38 7.13 -4.54
C PHE A 77 -15.85 7.08 -5.02
N SER A 78 -16.28 8.06 -5.80
CA SER A 78 -17.66 8.08 -6.35
C SER A 78 -17.92 6.87 -7.27
N GLY A 79 -17.01 6.57 -8.20
CA GLY A 79 -17.09 5.36 -9.02
C GLY A 79 -17.01 4.09 -8.20
N PHE A 80 -16.10 4.06 -7.22
CA PHE A 80 -15.94 2.93 -6.34
C PHE A 80 -17.22 2.60 -5.53
N CYS A 81 -17.91 3.62 -5.00
CA CYS A 81 -19.14 3.43 -4.23
C CYS A 81 -20.26 2.76 -5.03
N ARG A 82 -20.33 2.97 -6.36
CA ARG A 82 -21.34 2.32 -7.23
C ARG A 82 -21.22 0.80 -7.22
N ARG A 83 -20.01 0.26 -7.06
CA ARG A 83 -19.77 -1.17 -6.92
C ARG A 83 -20.37 -1.76 -5.65
N GLY A 84 -20.73 -0.90 -4.70
CA GLY A 84 -21.34 -1.28 -3.44
C GLY A 84 -22.86 -1.42 -3.51
N GLY A 85 -23.37 -2.30 -4.35
CA GLY A 85 -24.80 -2.62 -4.44
C GLY A 85 -25.55 -2.04 -5.65
N GLU A 86 -24.92 -1.25 -6.52
CA GLU A 86 -25.55 -0.71 -7.73
C GLU A 86 -25.02 -1.40 -9.00
N THR A 87 -23.71 -1.32 -9.26
CA THR A 87 -23.10 -1.95 -10.45
C THR A 87 -22.52 -3.33 -10.15
N ASP A 88 -22.37 -3.68 -8.88
CA ASP A 88 -21.93 -5.00 -8.42
C ASP A 88 -22.74 -5.42 -7.18
N ILE A 89 -22.61 -6.69 -6.77
CA ILE A 89 -23.41 -7.33 -5.69
C ILE A 89 -22.91 -7.02 -4.26
N HIS A 90 -21.89 -6.24 -4.08
CA HIS A 90 -21.21 -5.99 -2.82
C HIS A 90 -22.00 -5.07 -1.90
N SER A 91 -22.89 -5.61 -1.08
CA SER A 91 -23.84 -4.82 -0.27
C SER A 91 -23.73 -5.03 1.25
N HIS A 92 -22.63 -5.63 1.73
CA HIS A 92 -22.51 -6.02 3.14
C HIS A 92 -21.65 -5.07 3.97
N GLY A 93 -21.66 -3.78 3.59
CA GLY A 93 -20.93 -2.71 4.25
C GLY A 93 -19.74 -2.19 3.46
N TRP A 94 -19.24 -1.06 3.90
CA TRP A 94 -18.08 -0.39 3.31
C TRP A 94 -17.33 0.41 4.37
N GLY A 95 -16.09 0.78 4.07
CA GLY A 95 -15.35 1.70 4.90
C GLY A 95 -14.25 2.41 4.14
N LEU A 96 -13.83 3.52 4.72
CA LEU A 96 -12.84 4.45 4.19
C LEU A 96 -11.91 4.90 5.31
N ALA A 97 -10.62 4.85 5.07
CA ALA A 97 -9.60 5.43 5.93
C ALA A 97 -8.80 6.48 5.17
N ILE A 98 -8.62 7.64 5.78
CA ILE A 98 -7.97 8.81 5.18
C ILE A 98 -6.94 9.32 6.18
N HIS A 99 -5.67 9.31 5.77
CA HIS A 99 -4.63 9.96 6.56
C HIS A 99 -4.69 11.48 6.37
N GLN A 100 -4.71 12.19 7.47
CA GLN A 100 -4.62 13.65 7.49
C GLN A 100 -3.56 14.06 8.52
N ASP A 101 -2.45 14.57 8.05
CA ASP A 101 -1.24 14.76 8.85
C ASP A 101 -0.86 13.42 9.53
N ASN A 102 -0.63 13.41 10.84
CA ASN A 102 -0.39 12.19 11.63
C ASN A 102 -1.68 11.51 12.12
N GLY A 103 -2.84 12.07 11.81
CA GLY A 103 -4.14 11.54 12.21
C GLY A 103 -4.75 10.63 11.16
N LEU A 104 -5.74 9.85 11.60
CA LEU A 104 -6.50 8.95 10.76
C LEU A 104 -8.00 9.24 10.92
N ARG A 105 -8.67 9.52 9.82
CA ARG A 105 -10.14 9.54 9.76
C ARG A 105 -10.62 8.20 9.24
N GLN A 106 -11.54 7.57 9.96
CA GLN A 106 -12.18 6.33 9.55
C GLN A 106 -13.69 6.49 9.51
N PHE A 107 -14.28 5.93 8.47
CA PHE A 107 -15.72 5.90 8.25
C PHE A 107 -16.11 4.47 7.92
N HIS A 108 -17.09 3.92 8.63
CA HIS A 108 -17.59 2.56 8.43
C HIS A 108 -19.10 2.56 8.43
N ASP A 109 -19.69 1.80 7.52
CA ASP A 109 -21.14 1.57 7.46
C ASP A 109 -21.40 0.10 7.10
N VAL A 110 -22.47 -0.45 7.65
CA VAL A 110 -22.94 -1.81 7.30
C VAL A 110 -23.93 -1.80 6.12
N GLN A 111 -24.38 -0.63 5.70
CA GLN A 111 -25.23 -0.47 4.53
C GLN A 111 -24.38 -0.62 3.25
N ALA A 112 -25.06 -0.86 2.13
CA ALA A 112 -24.45 -0.84 0.82
C ALA A 112 -23.87 0.56 0.52
N ALA A 113 -22.67 0.64 -0.06
CA ALA A 113 -22.01 1.93 -0.31
C ALA A 113 -22.82 2.83 -1.23
N ALA A 114 -23.48 2.28 -2.25
CA ALA A 114 -24.31 3.01 -3.20
C ALA A 114 -25.58 3.61 -2.56
N GLU A 115 -26.02 3.05 -1.42
CA GLU A 115 -27.22 3.48 -0.71
C GLU A 115 -26.91 4.25 0.59
N SER A 116 -25.63 4.35 0.97
CA SER A 116 -25.21 4.99 2.22
C SER A 116 -25.18 6.50 2.10
N PRO A 117 -26.00 7.24 2.90
CA PRO A 117 -25.94 8.70 2.93
C PRO A 117 -24.57 9.24 3.38
N MET A 118 -23.81 8.45 4.15
CA MET A 118 -22.45 8.81 4.56
C MET A 118 -21.48 8.71 3.38
N ALA A 119 -21.61 7.67 2.54
CA ALA A 119 -20.78 7.56 1.33
C ALA A 119 -21.09 8.69 0.33
N GLU A 120 -22.38 9.03 0.15
CA GLU A 120 -22.81 10.17 -0.67
C GLU A 120 -22.24 11.50 -0.16
N PHE A 121 -22.32 11.74 1.16
CA PHE A 121 -21.71 12.92 1.78
C PHE A 121 -20.21 12.98 1.52
N LEU A 122 -19.47 11.88 1.72
CA LEU A 122 -18.01 11.83 1.54
C LEU A 122 -17.59 11.99 0.07
N SER A 123 -18.40 11.56 -0.88
CA SER A 123 -18.16 11.75 -2.31
C SER A 123 -18.18 13.23 -2.73
N SER A 124 -18.79 14.11 -1.92
CA SER A 124 -18.88 15.54 -2.17
C SER A 124 -18.12 16.40 -1.15
N TYR A 125 -17.64 15.82 -0.06
CA TYR A 125 -16.97 16.55 0.99
C TYR A 125 -15.48 16.79 0.64
N PRO A 126 -15.00 18.06 0.62
CA PRO A 126 -13.69 18.39 0.11
C PRO A 126 -12.59 17.99 1.10
N ILE A 127 -12.13 16.75 1.03
CA ILE A 127 -10.95 16.26 1.77
C ILE A 127 -9.82 16.02 0.78
N ARG A 128 -8.64 16.57 1.11
CA ARG A 128 -7.41 16.27 0.40
C ARG A 128 -6.49 15.46 1.30
N THR A 129 -5.85 14.45 0.72
CA THR A 129 -4.97 13.53 1.44
C THR A 129 -3.80 13.09 0.58
N LEU A 130 -2.74 12.67 1.23
CA LEU A 130 -1.61 11.98 0.58
C LEU A 130 -1.88 10.47 0.47
N ASN A 131 -2.72 9.91 1.37
CA ASN A 131 -2.88 8.47 1.45
C ASN A 131 -4.28 8.10 1.96
N MET A 132 -4.97 7.25 1.21
CA MET A 132 -6.27 6.73 1.61
C MET A 132 -6.45 5.29 1.14
N MET A 133 -7.33 4.57 1.82
CA MET A 133 -7.81 3.25 1.40
C MET A 133 -9.29 3.08 1.68
N GLY A 134 -9.97 2.42 0.76
CA GLY A 134 -11.38 2.07 0.85
C GLY A 134 -11.61 0.59 0.61
N HIS A 135 -12.70 0.09 1.19
CA HIS A 135 -13.13 -1.28 1.06
C HIS A 135 -14.64 -1.37 0.93
N ILE A 136 -15.12 -2.19 0.01
CA ILE A 136 -16.53 -2.58 -0.08
C ILE A 136 -16.61 -4.08 0.17
N ARG A 137 -17.43 -4.44 1.15
CA ARG A 137 -17.49 -5.80 1.68
C ARG A 137 -18.52 -6.66 0.95
N TYR A 138 -18.07 -7.87 0.60
CA TYR A 138 -18.95 -9.00 0.33
C TYR A 138 -18.71 -10.06 1.41
N ALA A 139 -19.65 -10.22 2.34
CA ALA A 139 -19.50 -11.13 3.46
C ALA A 139 -19.63 -12.59 3.01
N THR A 140 -18.52 -13.30 3.02
CA THR A 140 -18.44 -14.75 2.83
C THR A 140 -18.15 -15.44 4.15
N VAL A 141 -17.45 -14.74 5.05
CA VAL A 141 -17.10 -15.16 6.41
C VAL A 141 -17.49 -14.05 7.39
N GLY A 142 -18.00 -14.44 8.54
CA GLY A 142 -18.44 -13.53 9.60
C GLY A 142 -19.80 -12.85 9.31
N ASN A 143 -20.40 -12.33 10.37
CA ASN A 143 -21.67 -11.62 10.29
C ASN A 143 -21.52 -10.27 9.60
N VAL A 144 -22.63 -9.73 9.09
CA VAL A 144 -22.72 -8.32 8.70
C VAL A 144 -22.78 -7.49 9.99
N ASP A 145 -21.62 -7.08 10.45
CA ASP A 145 -21.39 -6.38 11.70
C ASP A 145 -20.29 -5.33 11.47
N LEU A 146 -20.38 -4.21 12.17
CA LEU A 146 -19.43 -3.11 12.02
C LEU A 146 -18.00 -3.52 12.40
N SER A 147 -17.83 -4.44 13.36
CA SER A 147 -16.53 -4.98 13.75
C SER A 147 -15.82 -5.77 12.63
N ASN A 148 -16.57 -6.18 11.60
CA ASN A 148 -16.08 -6.92 10.45
C ASN A 148 -15.90 -6.04 9.19
N VAL A 149 -16.13 -4.74 9.29
CA VAL A 149 -15.99 -3.80 8.17
C VAL A 149 -14.56 -3.25 8.14
N HIS A 150 -13.89 -3.41 7.01
CA HIS A 150 -12.57 -2.82 6.75
C HIS A 150 -12.69 -1.30 6.42
N PRO A 151 -11.59 -0.52 6.55
CA PRO A 151 -10.24 -0.85 7.02
C PRO A 151 -10.16 -1.05 8.52
N PHE A 152 -9.36 -2.02 8.97
CA PHE A 152 -8.97 -2.14 10.38
C PHE A 152 -7.83 -1.20 10.71
N SER A 153 -7.72 -0.72 11.94
CA SER A 153 -6.61 0.12 12.38
C SER A 153 -6.06 -0.30 13.73
N ARG A 154 -4.75 -0.14 13.87
CA ARG A 154 -4.01 -0.32 15.12
C ARG A 154 -2.88 0.70 15.17
N GLU A 155 -2.48 1.08 16.39
CA GLU A 155 -1.28 1.88 16.60
C GLU A 155 -0.08 0.95 16.80
N LEU A 156 1.04 1.23 16.12
CA LEU A 156 2.32 0.58 16.38
C LEU A 156 3.44 1.59 16.12
N TRP A 157 4.34 1.74 17.10
CA TRP A 157 5.48 2.67 17.08
C TRP A 157 5.12 4.15 16.89
N GLY A 158 3.98 4.58 17.43
CA GLY A 158 3.49 5.95 17.28
C GLY A 158 2.85 6.27 15.93
N LEU A 159 2.64 5.28 15.08
CA LEU A 159 2.01 5.41 13.76
C LEU A 159 0.66 4.72 13.72
N GLN A 160 -0.26 5.30 12.95
CA GLN A 160 -1.52 4.64 12.62
C GLN A 160 -1.30 3.66 11.47
N TRP A 161 -1.49 2.39 11.76
CA TRP A 161 -1.50 1.32 10.76
C TRP A 161 -2.94 1.03 10.36
N CYS A 162 -3.16 0.93 9.07
CA CYS A 162 -4.47 0.66 8.50
C CYS A 162 -4.38 -0.49 7.50
N PHE A 163 -5.41 -1.38 7.50
CA PHE A 163 -5.39 -2.58 6.68
C PHE A 163 -6.76 -2.88 6.11
N CYS A 164 -6.83 -3.18 4.83
CA CYS A 164 -7.99 -3.79 4.20
C CYS A 164 -7.57 -4.92 3.26
N HIS A 165 -8.39 -5.96 3.21
CA HIS A 165 -8.09 -7.21 2.55
C HIS A 165 -9.26 -7.69 1.71
N ASN A 166 -8.94 -8.23 0.55
CA ASN A 166 -9.86 -8.93 -0.34
C ASN A 166 -9.32 -10.34 -0.60
N GLY A 167 -10.01 -11.32 -0.09
CA GLY A 167 -9.62 -12.71 -0.29
C GLY A 167 -10.11 -13.66 0.79
N GLU A 168 -9.34 -14.71 0.98
CA GLU A 168 -9.54 -15.73 2.00
C GLU A 168 -8.17 -16.28 2.41
N VAL A 169 -7.91 -16.30 3.72
CA VAL A 169 -6.65 -16.75 4.31
C VAL A 169 -6.93 -17.99 5.17
N PRO A 170 -6.79 -19.21 4.60
CA PRO A 170 -7.11 -20.46 5.30
C PRO A 170 -6.37 -20.63 6.64
N LEU A 171 -5.15 -20.07 6.73
CA LEU A 171 -4.37 -20.05 7.98
C LEU A 171 -5.16 -19.49 9.16
N PHE A 172 -6.09 -18.57 8.92
CA PHE A 172 -6.85 -17.85 9.93
C PHE A 172 -8.37 -18.07 9.83
N SER A 173 -8.86 -18.98 8.98
CA SER A 173 -10.30 -19.18 8.70
C SER A 173 -11.10 -19.72 9.90
N ASP A 174 -10.49 -20.48 10.80
CA ASP A 174 -11.15 -21.04 12.00
C ASP A 174 -11.21 -20.05 13.18
N GLY A 175 -11.29 -18.74 12.89
CA GLY A 175 -11.30 -17.70 13.90
C GLY A 175 -9.92 -17.47 14.52
N ALA A 176 -8.87 -17.84 13.80
CA ALA A 176 -7.46 -17.57 14.08
C ALA A 176 -6.96 -18.04 15.45
N THR A 177 -7.70 -18.88 16.16
CA THR A 177 -7.40 -19.20 17.54
C THR A 177 -6.99 -20.65 17.70
N ILE A 178 -5.79 -20.85 18.29
CA ILE A 178 -5.39 -22.15 18.84
C ILE A 178 -5.91 -22.20 20.29
N THR A 179 -6.59 -23.26 20.65
CA THR A 179 -6.94 -23.50 22.07
C THR A 179 -5.68 -24.02 22.76
N ASN A 180 -5.16 -23.27 23.74
CA ASN A 180 -4.05 -23.74 24.56
C ASN A 180 -4.53 -24.80 25.58
N ASP A 181 -3.59 -25.43 26.29
CA ASP A 181 -3.90 -26.45 27.32
C ASP A 181 -4.80 -25.93 28.45
N GLU A 182 -4.93 -24.62 28.62
CA GLU A 182 -5.82 -23.97 29.59
C GLU A 182 -7.22 -23.64 29.01
N GLY A 183 -7.50 -24.04 27.76
CA GLY A 183 -8.77 -23.76 27.09
C GLY A 183 -8.94 -22.31 26.61
N LYS A 184 -7.88 -21.49 26.68
CA LYS A 184 -7.90 -20.13 26.15
C LYS A 184 -7.61 -20.14 24.65
N LYS A 185 -8.40 -19.37 23.92
CA LYS A 185 -8.16 -19.15 22.49
C LYS A 185 -6.99 -18.19 22.32
N LYS A 186 -5.96 -18.61 21.58
CA LYS A 186 -4.82 -17.77 21.18
C LYS A 186 -4.82 -17.58 19.67
N LEU A 187 -4.43 -16.38 19.22
CA LEU A 187 -4.21 -16.12 17.81
C LEU A 187 -3.08 -17.03 17.29
N LYS A 188 -3.24 -17.56 16.09
CA LYS A 188 -2.16 -18.30 15.43
C LYS A 188 -1.01 -17.35 15.13
N ARG A 189 0.20 -17.66 15.59
CA ARG A 189 1.38 -16.81 15.43
C ARG A 189 2.03 -17.05 14.09
N LEU A 190 2.51 -15.96 13.49
CA LEU A 190 3.49 -16.02 12.42
C LEU A 190 4.88 -16.13 13.05
N THR A 191 5.75 -16.89 12.41
CA THR A 191 7.11 -17.04 12.87
C THR A 191 7.83 -15.71 12.76
N CYS A 192 8.44 -15.27 13.83
CA CYS A 192 9.41 -14.19 13.76
C CYS A 192 10.61 -14.78 13.01
N LEU A 193 10.72 -14.50 11.74
CA LEU A 193 11.80 -15.00 10.89
C LEU A 193 13.14 -14.61 11.51
N GLY A 194 13.83 -15.62 11.99
CA GLY A 194 14.94 -15.51 12.88
C GLY A 194 16.08 -14.67 12.33
N THR A 195 16.66 -13.91 13.19
CA THR A 195 17.99 -13.34 13.05
C THR A 195 19.08 -14.42 13.14
N GLY A 196 18.74 -15.71 13.09
CA GLY A 196 19.68 -16.82 13.04
C GLY A 196 20.34 -17.23 14.36
N ASP A 197 19.97 -16.58 15.47
CA ASP A 197 20.46 -16.91 16.79
C ASP A 197 19.38 -17.66 17.56
N ASP A 198 19.71 -18.88 18.05
CA ASP A 198 18.79 -19.78 18.78
C ASP A 198 18.10 -19.14 20.01
N GLU A 199 18.63 -18.01 20.51
CA GLU A 199 18.06 -17.24 21.61
C GLU A 199 16.81 -16.43 21.19
N ASP A 200 16.71 -16.01 19.92
CA ASP A 200 15.58 -15.21 19.41
C ASP A 200 14.34 -16.07 19.11
N GLU A 201 14.50 -17.34 18.71
CA GLU A 201 13.36 -18.25 18.54
C GLU A 201 12.65 -18.52 19.87
N ASN A 202 13.41 -18.68 20.96
CA ASN A 202 12.85 -18.87 22.30
C ASN A 202 12.13 -17.63 22.84
N ARG A 203 12.57 -16.44 22.46
CA ARG A 203 11.97 -15.16 22.85
C ARG A 203 10.62 -14.95 22.13
N CYS A 204 10.56 -15.27 20.85
CA CYS A 204 9.33 -15.18 20.07
C CYS A 204 8.19 -16.04 20.64
N CYS A 205 8.50 -17.21 21.19
CA CYS A 205 7.53 -18.12 21.78
C CYS A 205 7.01 -17.68 23.16
N GLN A 206 7.70 -16.76 23.86
CA GLN A 206 7.39 -16.35 25.23
C GLN A 206 6.63 -15.02 25.32
N GLU A 207 6.67 -14.15 24.31
CA GLU A 207 5.96 -12.88 24.34
C GLU A 207 4.46 -13.09 24.19
N GLU A 208 3.66 -12.40 25.02
CA GLU A 208 2.20 -12.41 24.91
C GLU A 208 1.75 -11.67 23.65
N GLU A 209 0.68 -12.18 23.03
CA GLU A 209 0.02 -11.49 21.94
C GLU A 209 -0.52 -10.15 22.41
N TYR A 210 -0.20 -9.09 21.67
CA TYR A 210 -0.63 -7.74 22.00
C TYR A 210 -1.89 -7.34 21.22
N TYR A 211 -1.93 -7.64 19.92
CA TYR A 211 -3.07 -7.35 19.07
C TYR A 211 -3.96 -8.57 18.94
N HIS A 212 -5.26 -8.37 19.16
CA HIS A 212 -6.30 -9.37 19.01
C HIS A 212 -7.39 -8.87 18.06
N PRO A 213 -7.99 -9.75 17.22
CA PRO A 213 -9.15 -9.38 16.44
C PRO A 213 -10.34 -9.03 17.36
N VAL A 214 -11.08 -7.98 16.98
CA VAL A 214 -12.35 -7.58 17.60
C VAL A 214 -13.51 -8.27 16.92
N GLY A 215 -13.45 -8.37 15.59
CA GLY A 215 -14.39 -9.09 14.78
C GLY A 215 -14.08 -10.60 14.68
N SER A 216 -14.63 -11.22 13.66
CA SER A 216 -14.54 -12.69 13.45
C SER A 216 -13.96 -13.04 12.09
N THR A 217 -13.29 -12.10 11.41
CA THR A 217 -12.75 -12.33 10.07
C THR A 217 -11.30 -12.80 10.10
N ASP A 218 -10.95 -13.65 9.16
CA ASP A 218 -9.58 -14.05 8.84
C ASP A 218 -8.69 -12.84 8.49
N SER A 219 -9.28 -11.84 7.88
CA SER A 219 -8.63 -10.60 7.48
C SER A 219 -8.09 -9.81 8.68
N GLU A 220 -8.91 -9.58 9.72
CA GLU A 220 -8.47 -8.89 10.93
C GLU A 220 -7.44 -9.72 11.70
N ALA A 221 -7.65 -11.03 11.73
CA ALA A 221 -6.71 -11.96 12.33
C ALA A 221 -5.33 -11.93 11.64
N THR A 222 -5.31 -11.91 10.31
CA THR A 222 -4.09 -11.74 9.53
C THR A 222 -3.38 -10.43 9.88
N PHE A 223 -4.10 -9.32 9.93
CA PHE A 223 -3.54 -8.02 10.31
C PHE A 223 -2.93 -8.03 11.70
N CYS A 224 -3.67 -8.53 12.69
CA CYS A 224 -3.17 -8.66 14.06
C CYS A 224 -1.92 -9.55 14.14
N ALA A 225 -1.89 -10.66 13.41
CA ALA A 225 -0.75 -11.58 13.37
C ALA A 225 0.51 -10.91 12.77
N ILE A 226 0.35 -10.16 11.66
CA ILE A 226 1.44 -9.39 11.05
C ILE A 226 2.00 -8.36 12.04
N LEU A 227 1.14 -7.56 12.69
CA LEU A 227 1.59 -6.54 13.63
C LEU A 227 2.25 -7.15 14.88
N ASN A 228 1.75 -8.28 15.40
CA ASN A 228 2.37 -8.99 16.50
C ASN A 228 3.78 -9.48 16.11
N ALA A 229 3.95 -10.05 14.91
CA ALA A 229 5.25 -10.51 14.42
C ALA A 229 6.25 -9.34 14.27
N LEU A 230 5.80 -8.22 13.70
CA LEU A 230 6.64 -7.03 13.55
C LEU A 230 7.04 -6.44 14.92
N ARG A 231 6.10 -6.38 15.87
CA ARG A 231 6.34 -5.87 17.22
C ARG A 231 7.35 -6.72 18.00
N VAL A 232 7.31 -8.04 17.83
CA VAL A 232 8.28 -8.95 18.46
C VAL A 232 9.66 -8.79 17.83
N ARG A 233 9.71 -8.68 16.49
CA ARG A 233 10.96 -8.57 15.75
C ARG A 233 11.68 -7.24 15.99
N PHE A 234 10.93 -6.13 16.07
CA PHE A 234 11.48 -4.78 16.15
C PHE A 234 10.97 -4.03 17.37
N LYS A 235 11.88 -3.47 18.17
CA LYS A 235 11.52 -2.61 19.32
C LYS A 235 11.01 -1.23 18.90
N THR A 236 11.45 -0.76 17.73
CA THR A 236 11.11 0.54 17.13
C THR A 236 10.84 0.34 15.65
N LEU A 237 10.31 1.36 14.99
CA LEU A 237 10.10 1.34 13.54
C LEU A 237 11.43 1.09 12.82
N PRO A 238 11.55 0.00 12.05
CA PRO A 238 12.74 -0.24 11.23
C PRO A 238 12.76 0.68 10.01
N SER A 239 13.88 0.70 9.27
CA SER A 239 13.96 1.37 7.97
C SER A 239 12.99 0.74 6.96
N LEU A 240 12.59 1.52 5.96
CA LEU A 240 11.64 1.09 4.95
C LEU A 240 12.08 -0.19 4.22
N PRO A 241 13.36 -0.35 3.81
CA PRO A 241 13.84 -1.60 3.21
C PRO A 241 13.74 -2.82 4.13
N VAL A 242 14.06 -2.66 5.41
CA VAL A 242 13.98 -3.74 6.41
C VAL A 242 12.53 -4.11 6.68
N LEU A 243 11.63 -3.13 6.73
CA LEU A 243 10.21 -3.37 6.86
C LEU A 243 9.64 -4.07 5.63
N TYR A 244 10.09 -3.68 4.42
CA TYR A 244 9.69 -4.32 3.17
C TYR A 244 10.03 -5.81 3.17
N ASP A 245 11.29 -6.15 3.44
CA ASP A 245 11.73 -7.55 3.53
C ASP A 245 10.92 -8.33 4.56
N SER A 246 10.66 -7.72 5.71
CA SER A 246 9.92 -8.37 6.80
C SER A 246 8.47 -8.63 6.41
N LEU A 247 7.80 -7.67 5.79
CA LEU A 247 6.43 -7.84 5.30
C LEU A 247 6.36 -8.87 4.17
N GLN A 248 7.32 -8.87 3.23
CA GLN A 248 7.38 -9.87 2.17
C GLN A 248 7.52 -11.29 2.76
N GLN A 249 8.41 -11.47 3.73
CA GLN A 249 8.61 -12.75 4.40
C GLN A 249 7.37 -13.22 5.16
N LEU A 250 6.67 -12.31 5.86
CA LEU A 250 5.41 -12.64 6.55
C LEU A 250 4.30 -13.00 5.56
N CYS A 251 4.22 -12.33 4.42
CA CYS A 251 3.29 -12.68 3.35
C CYS A 251 3.58 -14.07 2.79
N ASP A 252 4.85 -14.36 2.53
CA ASP A 252 5.27 -15.67 2.01
C ASP A 252 4.97 -16.80 3.01
N GLU A 253 5.12 -16.54 4.30
CA GLU A 253 4.75 -17.50 5.36
C GLU A 253 3.24 -17.78 5.34
N VAL A 254 2.41 -16.74 5.35
CA VAL A 254 0.93 -16.88 5.30
C VAL A 254 0.51 -17.67 4.08
N VAL A 255 1.03 -17.32 2.92
CA VAL A 255 0.70 -17.97 1.64
C VAL A 255 1.20 -19.41 1.60
N SER A 256 2.36 -19.72 2.21
CA SER A 256 2.96 -21.06 2.19
C SER A 256 2.12 -22.11 2.91
N HIS A 257 1.24 -21.68 3.81
CA HIS A 257 0.34 -22.57 4.54
C HIS A 257 -0.61 -23.34 3.61
N ASP A 258 -1.20 -22.63 2.65
CA ASP A 258 -2.00 -23.20 1.56
C ASP A 258 -1.94 -22.29 0.33
N ARG A 259 -1.03 -22.61 -0.60
CA ARG A 259 -0.78 -21.78 -1.79
C ARG A 259 -1.92 -21.76 -2.80
N ASP A 260 -2.74 -22.79 -2.79
CA ASP A 260 -3.79 -22.99 -3.78
C ASP A 260 -5.11 -22.38 -3.33
N LEU A 261 -5.43 -22.43 -2.04
CA LEU A 261 -6.65 -21.87 -1.48
C LEU A 261 -6.48 -20.44 -0.97
N THR A 262 -5.24 -20.00 -0.69
CA THR A 262 -5.00 -18.62 -0.25
C THR A 262 -5.28 -17.64 -1.37
N ILE A 263 -6.14 -16.66 -1.09
CA ILE A 263 -6.35 -15.46 -1.89
C ILE A 263 -6.08 -14.28 -0.95
N MET A 264 -4.97 -13.59 -1.15
CA MET A 264 -4.55 -12.52 -0.26
C MET A 264 -4.17 -11.27 -1.06
N ASN A 265 -5.14 -10.39 -1.25
CA ASN A 265 -4.92 -9.07 -1.83
C ASN A 265 -5.21 -8.04 -0.76
N PHE A 266 -4.22 -7.22 -0.40
CA PHE A 266 -4.43 -6.24 0.65
C PHE A 266 -3.82 -4.89 0.31
N LEU A 267 -4.36 -3.87 0.97
CA LEU A 267 -3.75 -2.56 1.14
C LEU A 267 -3.40 -2.40 2.61
N LEU A 268 -2.21 -1.88 2.86
CA LEU A 268 -1.70 -1.59 4.20
C LEU A 268 -1.10 -0.18 4.17
N SER A 269 -1.40 0.64 5.16
CA SER A 269 -0.70 1.91 5.35
C SER A 269 -0.02 1.95 6.70
N CYS A 270 1.14 2.60 6.74
CA CYS A 270 1.88 2.90 7.94
C CYS A 270 2.14 4.42 7.96
N GLY A 271 1.23 5.16 8.59
CA GLY A 271 1.25 6.61 8.54
C GLY A 271 0.81 7.21 7.18
N PRO A 272 0.99 8.54 7.01
CA PRO A 272 0.37 9.27 5.88
C PRO A 272 1.10 9.15 4.55
N HIS A 273 2.34 8.68 4.50
CA HIS A 273 3.17 8.81 3.29
C HIS A 273 3.21 7.54 2.44
N THR A 274 3.22 6.35 3.06
CA THR A 274 3.39 5.10 2.35
C THR A 274 2.10 4.29 2.28
N LEU A 275 1.80 3.76 1.11
CA LEU A 275 0.73 2.78 0.88
C LEU A 275 1.37 1.51 0.33
N TRP A 276 1.14 0.40 1.01
CA TRP A 276 1.61 -0.91 0.63
C TRP A 276 0.48 -1.68 -0.04
N ALA A 277 0.78 -2.37 -1.10
CA ALA A 277 -0.18 -3.25 -1.75
C ALA A 277 0.48 -4.59 -2.08
N TYR A 278 -0.17 -5.67 -1.68
CA TYR A 278 0.28 -7.04 -1.95
C TYR A 278 -0.81 -7.80 -2.71
N SER A 279 -0.42 -8.59 -3.69
CA SER A 279 -1.36 -9.39 -4.45
C SER A 279 -0.94 -10.85 -4.54
N TRP A 280 -1.70 -11.73 -3.89
CA TRP A 280 -1.71 -13.15 -4.13
C TRP A 280 -3.08 -13.53 -4.68
N PRO A 281 -3.26 -13.37 -6.02
CA PRO A 281 -4.56 -13.51 -6.65
C PRO A 281 -4.96 -14.97 -6.79
N GLY A 282 -6.26 -15.20 -6.86
CA GLY A 282 -6.84 -16.51 -7.09
C GLY A 282 -8.31 -16.41 -7.43
N SER A 283 -8.94 -17.57 -7.66
CA SER A 283 -10.38 -17.68 -7.79
C SER A 283 -10.88 -18.71 -6.78
N ARG A 284 -12.01 -18.41 -6.16
CA ARG A 284 -12.64 -19.35 -5.23
C ARG A 284 -13.11 -20.61 -5.96
N PRO A 285 -13.16 -21.78 -5.29
CA PRO A 285 -13.70 -22.99 -5.88
C PRO A 285 -15.09 -22.77 -6.48
N GLY A 286 -15.26 -23.11 -7.75
CA GLY A 286 -16.51 -22.91 -8.48
C GLY A 286 -16.74 -21.52 -9.06
N SER A 287 -15.87 -20.55 -8.77
CA SER A 287 -15.91 -19.22 -9.37
C SER A 287 -14.95 -19.12 -10.56
N LYS A 288 -15.36 -18.33 -11.58
CA LYS A 288 -14.49 -17.95 -12.71
C LYS A 288 -13.88 -16.56 -12.52
N VAL A 289 -14.21 -15.90 -11.40
CA VAL A 289 -13.72 -14.56 -11.11
C VAL A 289 -12.35 -14.66 -10.51
N TRP A 290 -11.41 -13.96 -11.15
CA TRP A 290 -10.04 -13.83 -10.72
C TRP A 290 -9.89 -12.59 -9.84
N ASN A 291 -9.48 -12.78 -8.58
CA ASN A 291 -9.20 -11.70 -7.65
C ASN A 291 -7.73 -11.36 -7.69
N GLY A 292 -7.40 -10.16 -8.09
CA GLY A 292 -6.06 -9.60 -8.09
C GLY A 292 -6.12 -8.10 -7.86
N LEU A 293 -4.99 -7.43 -7.96
CA LEU A 293 -4.88 -5.98 -7.87
C LEU A 293 -4.38 -5.40 -9.18
N TYR A 294 -4.85 -4.19 -9.44
CA TYR A 294 -4.41 -3.33 -10.54
C TYR A 294 -4.01 -1.97 -9.97
N TYR A 295 -3.13 -1.26 -10.66
CA TYR A 295 -2.85 0.14 -10.37
C TYR A 295 -2.67 0.95 -11.64
N THR A 296 -2.93 2.25 -11.54
CA THR A 296 -2.61 3.25 -12.56
C THR A 296 -1.87 4.41 -11.92
N ILE A 297 -1.08 5.14 -12.72
CA ILE A 297 -0.34 6.32 -12.28
C ILE A 297 -0.83 7.51 -13.08
N ARG A 298 -1.42 8.47 -12.38
CA ARG A 298 -1.82 9.76 -12.92
C ARG A 298 -0.73 10.76 -12.61
N GLN A 299 -0.06 11.24 -13.63
CA GLN A 299 0.99 12.25 -13.49
C GLN A 299 0.77 13.39 -14.48
N TYR A 300 1.28 14.55 -14.14
CA TYR A 300 1.18 15.74 -14.98
C TYR A 300 1.82 15.52 -16.37
N PRO A 301 1.23 15.99 -17.48
CA PRO A 301 -0.14 16.49 -17.56
C PRO A 301 -1.15 15.33 -17.55
N PHE A 302 -2.12 15.38 -16.61
CA PHE A 302 -3.18 14.38 -16.54
C PHE A 302 -4.13 14.58 -17.72
N SER A 303 -4.60 13.48 -18.29
CA SER A 303 -5.64 13.50 -19.30
C SER A 303 -7.05 13.54 -18.69
N THR A 304 -8.05 13.55 -19.52
CA THR A 304 -9.42 13.26 -19.13
C THR A 304 -9.53 11.80 -18.71
N CYS A 305 -10.25 11.52 -17.62
CA CYS A 305 -10.56 10.18 -17.16
C CYS A 305 -12.07 9.99 -17.08
N HIS A 306 -12.54 8.82 -17.53
CA HIS A 306 -13.93 8.41 -17.49
C HIS A 306 -14.12 7.20 -16.57
N LEU A 307 -15.08 7.28 -15.64
CA LEU A 307 -15.39 6.18 -14.73
C LEU A 307 -16.22 5.11 -15.42
N THR A 308 -15.85 3.83 -15.20
CA THR A 308 -16.58 2.68 -15.75
C THR A 308 -17.94 2.45 -15.12
N ASP A 309 -18.09 2.81 -13.84
CA ASP A 309 -19.27 2.51 -13.05
C ASP A 309 -20.31 3.64 -13.00
N MET A 310 -20.02 4.79 -13.63
CA MET A 310 -20.92 5.91 -13.75
C MET A 310 -20.51 6.83 -14.90
N ASP A 311 -21.49 7.51 -15.51
CA ASP A 311 -21.23 8.48 -16.58
C ASP A 311 -20.66 9.80 -16.00
N LEU A 312 -19.39 9.73 -15.58
CA LEU A 312 -18.65 10.87 -15.05
C LEU A 312 -17.24 10.90 -15.64
N SER A 313 -16.95 12.01 -16.33
CA SER A 313 -15.61 12.32 -16.83
C SER A 313 -15.07 13.56 -16.16
N VAL A 314 -13.75 13.56 -15.89
CA VAL A 314 -13.06 14.73 -15.35
C VAL A 314 -11.82 14.99 -16.21
N ASP A 315 -11.71 16.23 -16.72
CA ASP A 315 -10.49 16.73 -17.35
C ASP A 315 -9.56 17.28 -16.27
N PHE A 316 -8.49 16.55 -16.01
CA PHE A 316 -7.48 16.93 -15.03
C PHE A 316 -6.41 17.89 -15.60
N SER A 317 -6.33 18.05 -16.93
CA SER A 317 -5.27 18.82 -17.59
C SER A 317 -5.20 20.29 -17.13
N THR A 318 -6.34 20.87 -16.76
CA THR A 318 -6.45 22.25 -16.33
C THR A 318 -6.32 22.45 -14.81
N LYS A 319 -6.28 21.38 -14.03
CA LYS A 319 -6.32 21.43 -12.55
C LYS A 319 -5.06 20.90 -11.89
N THR A 320 -4.17 20.28 -12.65
CA THR A 320 -2.98 19.62 -12.14
C THR A 320 -1.72 20.44 -12.39
N GLN A 321 -0.73 20.27 -11.52
CA GLN A 321 0.57 20.93 -11.54
C GLN A 321 1.66 19.88 -11.82
N PRO A 322 2.86 20.30 -12.23
CA PRO A 322 3.97 19.38 -12.54
C PRO A 322 4.37 18.45 -11.39
N GLU A 323 4.15 18.87 -10.15
CA GLU A 323 4.46 18.13 -8.92
C GLU A 323 3.41 17.06 -8.61
N ASP A 324 2.24 17.12 -9.25
CA ASP A 324 1.15 16.19 -8.97
C ASP A 324 1.45 14.82 -9.59
N CYS A 325 1.41 13.82 -8.76
CA CYS A 325 1.48 12.41 -9.13
C CYS A 325 0.59 11.61 -8.18
N VAL A 326 -0.25 10.75 -8.72
CA VAL A 326 -1.21 9.95 -7.97
C VAL A 326 -1.20 8.52 -8.48
N SER A 327 -0.94 7.57 -7.59
CA SER A 327 -1.23 6.16 -7.85
C SER A 327 -2.63 5.82 -7.33
N VAL A 328 -3.42 5.16 -8.16
CA VAL A 328 -4.71 4.56 -7.78
C VAL A 328 -4.57 3.06 -7.89
N ILE A 329 -4.92 2.35 -6.82
CA ILE A 329 -4.87 0.89 -6.73
C ILE A 329 -6.29 0.36 -6.54
N ALA A 330 -6.68 -0.66 -7.28
CA ALA A 330 -8.02 -1.24 -7.16
C ALA A 330 -8.04 -2.74 -7.51
N THR A 331 -9.05 -3.46 -7.05
CA THR A 331 -9.31 -4.87 -7.42
C THR A 331 -9.78 -5.02 -8.87
N ALA A 332 -10.36 -3.97 -9.43
CA ALA A 332 -10.67 -3.87 -10.85
C ALA A 332 -10.50 -2.42 -11.31
N PRO A 333 -10.09 -2.18 -12.56
CA PRO A 333 -9.99 -0.82 -13.12
C PRO A 333 -11.24 0.02 -12.84
N LEU A 334 -11.04 1.27 -12.42
CA LEU A 334 -12.13 2.23 -12.16
C LEU A 334 -12.47 3.08 -13.39
N THR A 335 -11.56 3.10 -14.36
CA THR A 335 -11.66 3.91 -15.59
C THR A 335 -11.37 3.03 -16.79
N ASP A 336 -11.96 3.35 -17.94
CA ASP A 336 -11.83 2.61 -19.18
C ASP A 336 -10.83 3.24 -20.17
N ASP A 337 -10.41 4.47 -19.91
CA ASP A 337 -9.53 5.29 -20.75
C ASP A 337 -8.11 5.46 -20.16
N GLU A 338 -7.83 4.86 -18.99
CA GLU A 338 -6.50 4.84 -18.38
C GLU A 338 -5.78 3.51 -18.57
N GLN A 339 -4.45 3.55 -18.54
CA GLN A 339 -3.64 2.34 -18.58
C GLN A 339 -3.47 1.78 -17.17
N TRP A 340 -4.06 0.60 -16.92
CA TRP A 340 -3.93 -0.12 -15.67
C TRP A 340 -2.88 -1.22 -15.78
N CYS A 341 -2.02 -1.30 -14.78
CA CYS A 341 -1.01 -2.36 -14.63
C CYS A 341 -1.54 -3.42 -13.65
N GLU A 342 -1.50 -4.68 -14.06
CA GLU A 342 -1.87 -5.82 -13.20
C GLU A 342 -0.67 -6.19 -12.30
N PHE A 343 -0.94 -6.43 -11.01
CA PHE A 343 0.06 -6.96 -10.08
C PHE A 343 0.45 -8.39 -10.46
N GLN A 344 1.71 -8.72 -10.28
CA GLN A 344 2.16 -10.10 -10.38
C GLN A 344 1.78 -10.87 -9.10
N ARG A 345 1.62 -12.19 -9.24
CA ARG A 345 1.34 -13.05 -8.09
C ARG A 345 2.50 -13.02 -7.08
N GLY A 346 2.21 -12.65 -5.83
CA GLY A 346 3.21 -12.49 -4.77
C GLY A 346 3.96 -11.16 -4.81
N GLU A 347 3.53 -10.22 -5.64
CA GLU A 347 4.15 -8.90 -5.73
C GLU A 347 3.70 -8.01 -4.56
N LEU A 348 4.68 -7.49 -3.82
CA LEU A 348 4.52 -6.44 -2.84
C LEU A 348 5.08 -5.13 -3.43
N LEU A 349 4.27 -4.09 -3.49
CA LEU A 349 4.69 -2.75 -3.90
C LEU A 349 4.48 -1.78 -2.74
N VAL A 350 5.41 -0.85 -2.61
CA VAL A 350 5.27 0.34 -1.76
C VAL A 350 5.03 1.53 -2.65
N PHE A 351 3.96 2.25 -2.41
CA PHE A 351 3.69 3.51 -3.10
C PHE A 351 4.10 4.67 -2.19
N ASP A 352 4.94 5.52 -2.72
CA ASP A 352 5.38 6.76 -2.11
C ASP A 352 5.36 7.86 -3.16
N GLN A 353 4.85 9.04 -2.78
CA GLN A 353 4.67 10.19 -3.69
C GLN A 353 4.00 9.84 -5.02
N GLY A 354 2.96 9.00 -4.96
CA GLY A 354 2.21 8.59 -6.12
C GLY A 354 2.96 7.64 -7.07
N ARG A 355 4.04 6.98 -6.62
CA ARG A 355 4.84 6.08 -7.45
C ARG A 355 5.12 4.75 -6.75
N PRO A 356 5.04 3.62 -7.48
CA PRO A 356 5.40 2.33 -6.93
C PRO A 356 6.92 2.19 -6.80
N GLN A 357 7.35 1.65 -5.67
CA GLN A 357 8.72 1.27 -5.34
C GLN A 357 8.78 -0.24 -5.15
N SER A 358 9.67 -0.92 -5.83
CA SER A 358 9.77 -2.40 -5.80
C SER A 358 11.18 -2.91 -5.60
N SER A 359 12.17 -2.03 -5.54
CA SER A 359 13.57 -2.41 -5.30
C SER A 359 14.06 -1.86 -3.97
N ILE A 360 14.91 -2.62 -3.31
CA ILE A 360 15.58 -2.19 -2.06
C ILE A 360 16.31 -0.84 -2.26
N ALA A 361 16.92 -0.63 -3.44
CA ALA A 361 17.59 0.63 -3.77
C ALA A 361 16.64 1.82 -3.79
N ASP A 362 15.44 1.66 -4.40
CA ASP A 362 14.44 2.73 -4.43
C ASP A 362 13.91 3.02 -3.02
N LEU A 363 13.71 1.98 -2.20
CA LEU A 363 13.27 2.14 -0.82
C LEU A 363 14.30 2.89 0.05
N PHE A 364 15.60 2.64 -0.14
CA PHE A 364 16.63 3.45 0.53
C PHE A 364 16.62 4.91 0.06
N ARG A 365 16.38 5.17 -1.24
CA ARG A 365 16.24 6.55 -1.73
C ARG A 365 15.07 7.27 -1.09
N VAL A 366 13.92 6.58 -0.93
CA VAL A 366 12.75 7.15 -0.24
C VAL A 366 13.10 7.53 1.20
N GLU A 367 13.80 6.66 1.93
CA GLU A 367 14.25 6.95 3.30
C GLU A 367 15.21 8.13 3.36
N LEU A 368 16.24 8.14 2.50
CA LEU A 368 17.27 9.18 2.48
C LEU A 368 16.71 10.58 2.09
N ASN A 369 15.69 10.60 1.23
CA ASN A 369 15.04 11.85 0.83
C ASN A 369 14.08 12.39 1.91
N GLY A 370 13.96 11.71 3.06
CA GLY A 370 13.12 12.14 4.16
C GLY A 370 11.62 11.95 3.92
N HIS A 371 11.25 11.19 2.89
CA HIS A 371 9.88 10.84 2.56
C HIS A 371 9.48 9.46 3.08
N GLY A 372 10.42 8.69 3.64
CA GLY A 372 10.19 7.40 4.24
C GLY A 372 9.27 7.45 5.46
N LEU A 373 9.17 6.33 6.15
CA LEU A 373 8.21 6.10 7.24
C LEU A 373 8.31 7.12 8.35
N ASN A 374 9.50 7.68 8.58
CA ASN A 374 9.68 8.85 9.46
C ASN A 374 11.13 9.33 9.52
N SER A 375 11.48 10.34 8.77
CA SER A 375 12.77 11.03 8.89
C SER A 375 13.05 11.60 10.31
N LYS A 376 12.04 11.62 11.19
CA LYS A 376 12.16 12.08 12.59
C LYS A 376 12.37 10.96 13.61
N VAL A 377 12.20 9.69 13.21
CA VAL A 377 12.19 8.55 14.14
C VAL A 377 13.35 7.58 13.86
N LEU A 378 13.89 7.57 12.66
CA LEU A 378 15.07 6.75 12.36
C LEU A 378 16.30 7.34 13.02
N ASP A 379 16.93 6.56 13.87
CA ASP A 379 18.28 6.81 14.35
C ASP A 379 19.24 6.69 13.16
N PRO A 380 19.98 7.77 12.77
CA PRO A 380 20.93 7.71 11.67
C PRO A 380 21.90 6.53 11.71
N PRO A 381 22.46 6.12 12.86
CA PRO A 381 23.27 4.91 12.97
C PRO A 381 22.55 3.63 12.56
N MET A 382 21.25 3.51 12.84
CA MET A 382 20.47 2.33 12.48
C MET A 382 20.26 2.24 10.97
N LEU A 383 20.06 3.36 10.29
CA LEU A 383 19.97 3.41 8.83
C LEU A 383 21.28 3.01 8.16
N GLU A 384 22.43 3.46 8.68
CA GLU A 384 23.74 3.09 8.17
C GLU A 384 24.04 1.59 8.34
N ASP A 385 23.62 0.98 9.46
CA ASP A 385 23.77 -0.45 9.70
C ASP A 385 22.89 -1.26 8.74
N ASP A 386 21.68 -0.83 8.49
CA ASP A 386 20.78 -1.43 7.50
C ASP A 386 21.37 -1.32 6.09
N MET A 387 21.90 -0.17 5.70
CA MET A 387 22.57 0.02 4.42
C MET A 387 23.74 -0.93 4.23
N ARG A 388 24.56 -1.12 5.28
CA ARG A 388 25.67 -2.09 5.25
C ARG A 388 25.18 -3.53 5.07
N LYS A 389 24.09 -3.90 5.74
CA LYS A 389 23.47 -5.24 5.59
C LYS A 389 23.08 -5.54 4.15
N TYR A 390 22.63 -4.53 3.40
CA TYR A 390 22.24 -4.66 2.00
C TYR A 390 23.36 -4.30 1.00
N ASN A 391 24.60 -4.08 1.48
CA ASN A 391 25.76 -3.65 0.68
C ASN A 391 25.53 -2.33 -0.08
N PHE A 392 24.80 -1.40 0.52
CA PHE A 392 24.59 -0.05 0.00
C PHE A 392 25.58 0.92 0.63
N GLU A 393 26.28 1.70 -0.20
CA GLU A 393 27.16 2.78 0.24
C GLU A 393 26.45 4.13 0.14
N PRO A 394 26.40 4.96 1.21
CA PRO A 394 25.75 6.26 1.19
C PRO A 394 26.20 7.18 0.05
N GLN A 395 27.47 7.06 -0.36
CA GLN A 395 28.09 7.87 -1.40
C GLN A 395 27.51 7.62 -2.81
N GLU A 396 26.91 6.44 -3.05
CA GLU A 396 26.28 6.11 -4.33
C GLU A 396 24.98 6.89 -4.56
N PHE A 397 24.37 7.41 -3.48
CA PHE A 397 23.11 8.14 -3.53
C PHE A 397 23.26 9.65 -3.64
N ILE A 398 24.38 10.22 -3.16
CA ILE A 398 24.66 11.65 -3.18
C ILE A 398 25.04 12.15 -4.59
N MET A 399 25.51 11.27 -5.46
CA MET A 399 25.96 11.61 -6.82
C MET A 399 24.86 11.52 -7.89
N GLY A 400 23.63 11.26 -7.53
CA GLY A 400 22.48 11.14 -8.46
C GLY A 400 21.72 12.45 -8.74
N GLU A 401 22.08 13.56 -8.13
CA GLU A 401 21.53 14.87 -8.45
C GLU A 401 22.31 15.53 -9.59
N GLY A 402 22.07 15.08 -10.79
CA GLY A 402 22.68 15.72 -11.96
C GLY A 402 22.43 14.94 -13.24
N ILE A 403 21.18 14.88 -13.66
CA ILE A 403 20.80 14.95 -15.10
C ILE A 403 19.33 15.42 -15.14
#